data_d00ea432766791f1f5e8a5e1d25861c1
#
_entry.id   d00ea432766791f1f5e8a5e1d25861c1
#
_cell.length_a   1.000
_cell.length_b   1.000
_cell.length_c   1.000
_cell.angle_alpha   90.00
_cell.angle_beta   90.00
_cell.angle_gamma   90.00
#
_symmetry.space_group_name_H-M   'P 1'
#
loop_
_entity.id
_entity.type
_entity.pdbx_description
1 polymer ?
#
loop_
_entity_poly.entity_id
_entity_poly.type
_entity_poly.pdbx_seq_one_letter_code
_entity_poly.pdbx_strand_id
1 'polypeptide(L)'
;MSPRMAWRAIQSALPKDAIISSDIGNNCAIGNAYPTFEEGRKYLAPGLFGPCGYGLPSIMGAKIGRRDVPVVGFAGDGAFGISMNEMSAIGREEWPAITMVIFRNYQWGAEKRNTTLWFDDNFVGTELDQQVSYAVSYTHLRAHETTS
;
A
#
# COMPACT_ATOMS: atom_id res chain seq x y z
N MET A 1 11.55 10.05 9.57
CA MET A 1 12.32 8.85 9.09
C MET A 1 12.49 8.99 7.59
N SER A 2 13.68 8.75 7.04
CA SER A 2 13.87 8.79 5.58
C SER A 2 13.25 7.54 4.93
N PRO A 3 12.79 7.63 3.67
CA PRO A 3 12.24 6.47 2.95
C PRO A 3 13.22 5.28 2.90
N ARG A 4 14.51 5.55 2.72
CA ARG A 4 15.56 4.53 2.72
C ARG A 4 15.64 3.77 4.05
N MET A 5 15.55 4.49 5.18
CA MET A 5 15.57 3.87 6.51
C MET A 5 14.31 3.05 6.76
N ALA A 6 13.15 3.56 6.35
CA ALA A 6 11.90 2.83 6.44
C ALA A 6 11.96 1.51 5.65
N TRP A 7 12.41 1.55 4.40
CA TRP A 7 12.52 0.34 3.57
C TRP A 7 13.55 -0.66 4.11
N ARG A 8 14.67 -0.18 4.68
CA ARG A 8 15.65 -1.08 5.33
C ARG A 8 15.03 -1.81 6.53
N ALA A 9 14.27 -1.10 7.36
CA ALA A 9 13.59 -1.71 8.51
C ALA A 9 12.51 -2.72 8.04
N ILE A 10 11.72 -2.35 7.02
CA ILE A 10 10.73 -3.24 6.43
C ILE A 10 11.40 -4.49 5.86
N GLN A 11 12.45 -4.34 5.06
CA GLN A 11 13.16 -5.46 4.45
C GLN A 11 13.70 -6.45 5.51
N SER A 12 14.17 -5.95 6.65
CA SER A 12 14.66 -6.82 7.73
C SER A 12 13.55 -7.59 8.45
N ALA A 13 12.31 -7.11 8.38
CA ALA A 13 11.14 -7.73 9.01
C ALA A 13 10.33 -8.62 8.04
N LEU A 14 10.52 -8.45 6.73
CA LEU A 14 9.77 -9.22 5.72
C LEU A 14 10.21 -10.68 5.72
N PRO A 15 9.26 -11.63 5.74
CA PRO A 15 9.56 -13.03 5.47
C PRO A 15 10.17 -13.20 4.07
N LYS A 16 11.12 -14.11 3.94
CA LYS A 16 11.85 -14.34 2.65
C LYS A 16 10.96 -14.82 1.53
N ASP A 17 9.88 -15.52 1.87
CA ASP A 17 8.88 -16.05 0.94
C ASP A 17 7.71 -15.10 0.67
N ALA A 18 7.67 -13.94 1.31
CA ALA A 18 6.57 -12.98 1.16
C ALA A 18 6.41 -12.50 -0.29
N ILE A 19 5.15 -12.42 -0.74
CA ILE A 19 4.78 -11.69 -1.95
C ILE A 19 4.50 -10.24 -1.56
N ILE A 20 5.13 -9.32 -2.28
CA ILE A 20 5.03 -7.89 -2.01
C ILE A 20 4.32 -7.20 -3.17
N SER A 21 3.46 -6.26 -2.85
CA SER A 21 2.90 -5.33 -3.83
C SER A 21 3.16 -3.89 -3.42
N SER A 22 3.49 -3.04 -4.37
CA SER A 22 3.52 -1.59 -4.16
C SER A 22 2.46 -0.91 -5.01
N ASP A 23 1.73 0.02 -4.40
CA ASP A 23 0.88 0.95 -5.13
C ASP A 23 1.72 2.04 -5.81
N ILE A 24 1.11 2.78 -6.74
CA ILE A 24 1.77 3.89 -7.44
C ILE A 24 2.05 5.07 -6.49
N GLY A 25 2.94 5.95 -6.87
CA GLY A 25 3.38 7.13 -6.14
C GLY A 25 4.85 7.05 -5.73
N ASN A 26 5.28 7.90 -4.81
CA ASN A 26 6.66 7.93 -4.34
C ASN A 26 7.10 6.60 -3.71
N ASN A 27 6.19 5.89 -3.04
CA ASN A 27 6.45 4.57 -2.48
C ASN A 27 6.76 3.52 -3.55
N CYS A 28 6.16 3.58 -4.72
CA CYS A 28 6.48 2.70 -5.84
C CYS A 28 7.91 2.93 -6.35
N ALA A 29 8.28 4.19 -6.58
CA ALA A 29 9.64 4.52 -7.03
C ALA A 29 10.71 4.05 -6.04
N ILE A 30 10.45 4.22 -4.74
CA ILE A 30 11.33 3.76 -3.68
C ILE A 30 11.32 2.22 -3.58
N GLY A 31 10.13 1.62 -3.67
CA GLY A 31 9.94 0.17 -3.65
C GLY A 31 10.59 -0.56 -4.83
N ASN A 32 10.72 0.11 -5.98
CA ASN A 32 11.46 -0.44 -7.13
C ASN A 32 12.99 -0.36 -6.96
N ALA A 33 13.46 0.52 -6.07
CA ALA A 33 14.90 0.80 -5.93
C ALA A 33 15.57 0.10 -4.75
N TYR A 34 14.83 -0.21 -3.68
CA TYR A 34 15.45 -0.65 -2.42
C TYR A 34 15.21 -2.10 -2.02
N PRO A 35 14.05 -2.73 -2.22
CA PRO A 35 13.84 -4.13 -1.87
C PRO A 35 14.77 -5.07 -2.64
N THR A 36 15.19 -6.14 -1.97
CA THR A 36 15.96 -7.23 -2.58
C THR A 36 15.13 -8.51 -2.51
N PHE A 37 15.15 -9.28 -3.59
CA PHE A 37 14.44 -10.54 -3.71
C PHE A 37 15.40 -11.65 -4.10
N GLU A 38 15.33 -12.78 -3.39
CA GLU A 38 16.17 -13.95 -3.70
C GLU A 38 15.55 -14.78 -4.83
N GLU A 39 14.24 -14.65 -5.06
CA GLU A 39 13.50 -15.39 -6.09
C GLU A 39 12.63 -14.45 -6.90
N GLY A 40 12.38 -14.80 -8.16
CA GLY A 40 11.52 -14.02 -9.05
C GLY A 40 10.02 -14.11 -8.70
N ARG A 41 9.23 -13.20 -9.27
CA ARG A 41 7.75 -13.14 -9.18
C ARG A 41 7.19 -12.87 -7.78
N LYS A 42 7.97 -12.27 -6.90
CA LYS A 42 7.54 -11.89 -5.54
C LYS A 42 7.17 -10.41 -5.40
N TYR A 43 7.42 -9.61 -6.42
CA TYR A 43 7.11 -8.18 -6.41
C TYR A 43 6.08 -7.83 -7.50
N LEU A 44 4.96 -7.27 -7.06
CA LEU A 44 3.88 -6.81 -7.90
C LEU A 44 3.85 -5.28 -7.85
N ALA A 45 3.93 -4.65 -9.00
CA ALA A 45 3.85 -3.19 -9.10
C ALA A 45 3.01 -2.79 -10.32
N PRO A 46 2.30 -1.65 -10.26
CA PRO A 46 1.54 -1.14 -11.40
C PRO A 46 2.53 -0.61 -12.43
N GLY A 47 2.92 -1.46 -13.37
CA GLY A 47 4.01 -1.23 -14.29
C GLY A 47 3.84 0.01 -15.19
N LEU A 48 3.49 -0.20 -16.44
CA LEU A 48 3.48 0.85 -17.45
C LEU A 48 2.37 1.89 -17.26
N PHE A 49 1.16 1.47 -16.91
CA PHE A 49 0.00 2.36 -16.80
C PHE A 49 -0.06 3.13 -15.47
N GLY A 50 0.44 2.56 -14.39
CA GLY A 50 0.55 3.19 -13.08
C GLY A 50 -0.78 3.58 -12.42
N PRO A 51 -1.82 2.73 -12.36
CA PRO A 51 -3.07 3.08 -11.71
C PRO A 51 -2.90 3.20 -10.18
N CYS A 52 -3.42 4.28 -9.59
CA CYS A 52 -3.58 4.38 -8.15
C CYS A 52 -4.66 3.40 -7.66
N GLY A 53 -4.47 2.85 -6.44
CA GLY A 53 -5.37 1.85 -5.88
C GLY A 53 -5.06 0.41 -6.31
N TYR A 54 -3.88 0.17 -6.88
CA TYR A 54 -3.41 -1.16 -7.29
C TYR A 54 -2.98 -2.04 -6.12
N GLY A 55 -2.38 -1.45 -5.09
CA GLY A 55 -1.66 -2.18 -4.03
C GLY A 55 -2.54 -3.15 -3.26
N LEU A 56 -3.68 -2.69 -2.75
CA LEU A 56 -4.59 -3.51 -1.96
C LEU A 56 -5.23 -4.66 -2.77
N PRO A 57 -5.89 -4.41 -3.92
CA PRO A 57 -6.49 -5.49 -4.71
C PRO A 57 -5.46 -6.53 -5.18
N SER A 58 -4.24 -6.10 -5.50
CA SER A 58 -3.21 -7.04 -5.96
C SER A 58 -2.73 -8.00 -4.87
N ILE A 59 -2.59 -7.54 -3.61
CA ILE A 59 -2.25 -8.47 -2.51
C ILE A 59 -3.45 -9.35 -2.14
N MET A 60 -4.67 -8.87 -2.30
CA MET A 60 -5.86 -9.71 -2.14
C MET A 60 -5.82 -10.87 -3.13
N GLY A 61 -5.60 -10.58 -4.42
CA GLY A 61 -5.47 -11.61 -5.46
C GLY A 61 -4.28 -12.54 -5.22
N ALA A 62 -3.12 -12.00 -4.85
CA ALA A 62 -1.94 -12.79 -4.52
C ALA A 62 -2.19 -13.76 -3.37
N LYS A 63 -2.90 -13.30 -2.32
CA LYS A 63 -3.23 -14.14 -1.15
C LYS A 63 -4.22 -15.25 -1.47
N ILE A 64 -5.18 -15.01 -2.35
CA ILE A 64 -6.09 -16.06 -2.83
C ILE A 64 -5.33 -17.10 -3.67
N GLY A 65 -4.41 -16.64 -4.54
CA GLY A 65 -3.58 -17.54 -5.35
C GLY A 65 -2.53 -18.31 -4.56
N ARG A 66 -2.04 -17.76 -3.46
CA ARG A 66 -1.00 -18.35 -2.59
C ARG A 66 -1.37 -18.13 -1.12
N ARG A 67 -2.30 -18.96 -0.64
CA ARG A 67 -2.78 -18.90 0.75
C ARG A 67 -1.72 -19.25 1.79
N ASP A 68 -0.70 -19.99 1.39
CA ASP A 68 0.40 -20.54 2.19
C ASP A 68 1.50 -19.52 2.51
N VAL A 69 1.65 -18.45 1.72
CA VAL A 69 2.71 -17.47 1.91
C VAL A 69 2.20 -16.14 2.47
N PRO A 70 3.04 -15.39 3.22
CA PRO A 70 2.73 -14.03 3.60
C PRO A 70 2.57 -13.11 2.39
N VAL A 71 1.63 -12.17 2.45
CA VAL A 71 1.50 -11.11 1.45
C VAL A 71 1.50 -9.74 2.12
N VAL A 72 2.26 -8.80 1.56
CA VAL A 72 2.43 -7.48 2.14
C VAL A 72 2.28 -6.43 1.03
N GLY A 73 1.33 -5.52 1.23
CA GLY A 73 1.11 -4.39 0.34
C GLY A 73 1.68 -3.10 0.89
N PHE A 74 2.13 -2.23 0.01
CA PHE A 74 2.62 -0.89 0.32
C PHE A 74 1.87 0.14 -0.49
N ALA A 75 1.35 1.17 0.15
CA ALA A 75 0.68 2.28 -0.51
C ALA A 75 0.93 3.61 0.20
N GLY A 76 0.83 4.70 -0.53
CA GLY A 76 0.59 6.01 0.05
C GLY A 76 -0.86 6.12 0.53
N ASP A 77 -1.14 7.08 1.39
CA ASP A 77 -2.48 7.35 1.91
C ASP A 77 -3.49 7.69 0.81
N GLY A 78 -3.09 8.46 -0.20
CA GLY A 78 -3.94 8.77 -1.35
C GLY A 78 -4.31 7.53 -2.16
N ALA A 79 -3.32 6.75 -2.57
CA ALA A 79 -3.56 5.55 -3.38
C ALA A 79 -4.37 4.49 -2.61
N PHE A 80 -4.09 4.29 -1.32
CA PHE A 80 -4.88 3.40 -0.47
C PHE A 80 -6.33 3.84 -0.37
N GLY A 81 -6.59 5.16 -0.22
CA GLY A 81 -7.95 5.71 -0.15
C GLY A 81 -8.82 5.37 -1.36
N ILE A 82 -8.21 5.23 -2.55
CA ILE A 82 -8.95 4.87 -3.78
C ILE A 82 -9.50 3.44 -3.72
N SER A 83 -8.73 2.49 -3.17
CA SER A 83 -9.12 1.08 -3.11
C SER A 83 -9.63 0.61 -1.74
N MET A 84 -9.80 1.52 -0.79
CA MET A 84 -10.20 1.20 0.58
C MET A 84 -11.53 0.43 0.65
N ASN A 85 -12.43 0.62 -0.30
CA ASN A 85 -13.71 -0.08 -0.36
C ASN A 85 -13.55 -1.61 -0.47
N GLU A 86 -12.44 -2.09 -1.03
CA GLU A 86 -12.13 -3.51 -1.14
C GLU A 86 -11.93 -4.19 0.22
N MET A 87 -11.68 -3.41 1.28
CA MET A 87 -11.59 -3.93 2.64
C MET A 87 -12.90 -4.59 3.10
N SER A 88 -14.03 -4.22 2.53
CA SER A 88 -15.31 -4.88 2.80
C SER A 88 -15.32 -6.38 2.46
N ALA A 89 -14.55 -6.77 1.44
CA ALA A 89 -14.37 -8.17 1.09
C ALA A 89 -13.43 -8.90 2.05
N ILE A 90 -12.41 -8.20 2.57
CA ILE A 90 -11.42 -8.75 3.51
C ILE A 90 -12.03 -8.98 4.91
N GLY A 91 -13.06 -8.22 5.27
CA GLY A 91 -13.75 -8.35 6.56
C GLY A 91 -14.56 -9.64 6.74
N ARG A 92 -14.57 -10.54 5.77
CA ARG A 92 -15.22 -11.84 5.87
C ARG A 92 -14.35 -12.81 6.65
N GLU A 93 -14.96 -13.64 7.49
CA GLU A 93 -14.25 -14.57 8.40
C GLU A 93 -13.28 -15.52 7.69
N GLU A 94 -13.64 -16.00 6.51
CA GLU A 94 -12.82 -16.93 5.73
C GLU A 94 -11.67 -16.27 4.95
N TRP A 95 -11.53 -14.95 5.01
CA TRP A 95 -10.47 -14.29 4.27
C TRP A 95 -9.10 -14.47 4.95
N PRO A 96 -8.09 -14.98 4.24
CA PRO A 96 -6.78 -15.19 4.83
C PRO A 96 -6.07 -13.86 5.12
N ALA A 97 -5.29 -13.83 6.21
CA ALA A 97 -4.61 -12.62 6.67
C ALA A 97 -3.68 -12.02 5.61
N ILE A 98 -3.79 -10.71 5.44
CA ILE A 98 -2.91 -9.87 4.61
C ILE A 98 -2.36 -8.72 5.45
N THR A 99 -1.25 -8.14 5.04
CA THR A 99 -0.68 -6.95 5.68
C THR A 99 -0.61 -5.80 4.70
N MET A 100 -1.14 -4.64 5.09
CA MET A 100 -1.04 -3.41 4.31
C MET A 100 -0.27 -2.35 5.09
N VAL A 101 0.82 -1.87 4.53
CA VAL A 101 1.65 -0.79 5.09
C VAL A 101 1.32 0.51 4.37
N ILE A 102 0.84 1.50 5.11
CA ILE A 102 0.45 2.80 4.55
C ILE A 102 1.48 3.85 4.93
N PHE A 103 2.15 4.41 3.94
CA PHE A 103 3.03 5.57 4.09
C PHE A 103 2.17 6.83 4.05
N ARG A 104 1.97 7.43 5.21
CA ARG A 104 1.09 8.57 5.36
C ARG A 104 1.87 9.87 5.36
N ASN A 105 1.58 10.74 4.40
CA ASN A 105 2.15 12.07 4.28
C ASN A 105 1.11 13.16 4.08
N TYR A 106 -0.18 12.82 4.12
CA TYR A 106 -1.34 13.71 3.98
C TYR A 106 -1.42 14.46 2.65
N GLN A 107 -0.87 13.88 1.60
CA GLN A 107 -0.87 14.53 0.29
C GLN A 107 -0.67 13.53 -0.85
N TRP A 108 -1.09 13.92 -2.03
CA TRP A 108 -0.71 13.29 -3.29
C TRP A 108 0.75 13.68 -3.59
N GLY A 109 1.69 13.03 -2.90
CA GLY A 109 3.09 13.48 -2.86
C GLY A 109 3.83 13.42 -4.19
N ALA A 110 3.50 12.47 -5.07
CA ALA A 110 4.06 12.40 -6.41
C ALA A 110 3.54 13.56 -7.28
N GLU A 111 2.24 13.83 -7.22
CA GLU A 111 1.58 14.91 -7.97
C GLU A 111 2.03 16.28 -7.46
N LYS A 112 2.18 16.45 -6.16
CA LYS A 112 2.70 17.68 -5.58
C LYS A 112 4.13 17.97 -6.05
N ARG A 113 4.97 16.95 -6.12
CA ARG A 113 6.32 17.07 -6.69
C ARG A 113 6.28 17.47 -8.18
N ASN A 114 5.39 16.88 -8.97
CA ASN A 114 5.22 17.26 -10.37
C ASN A 114 4.77 18.70 -10.51
N THR A 115 3.89 19.17 -9.62
CA THR A 115 3.44 20.57 -9.59
C THR A 115 4.60 21.53 -9.30
N THR A 116 5.49 21.19 -8.37
CA THR A 116 6.72 21.96 -8.14
C THR A 116 7.61 22.02 -9.39
N LEU A 117 7.74 20.90 -10.10
CA LEU A 117 8.65 20.83 -11.26
C LEU A 117 8.13 21.53 -12.51
N TRP A 118 6.80 21.56 -12.70
CA TRP A 118 6.18 21.95 -13.98
C TRP A 118 5.24 23.14 -13.90
N PHE A 119 4.81 23.55 -12.70
CA PHE A 119 3.73 24.54 -12.51
C PHE A 119 4.06 25.57 -11.41
N ASP A 120 5.33 25.86 -11.15
CA ASP A 120 5.79 26.91 -10.23
C ASP A 120 5.08 26.88 -8.86
N ASP A 121 4.96 25.69 -8.27
CA ASP A 121 4.30 25.47 -6.96
C ASP A 121 2.82 25.87 -6.90
N ASN A 122 2.14 25.94 -8.01
CA ASN A 122 0.69 26.18 -8.05
C ASN A 122 -0.09 24.93 -7.66
N PHE A 123 -0.14 24.63 -6.37
CA PHE A 123 -0.76 23.43 -5.81
C PHE A 123 -2.29 23.50 -5.84
N VAL A 124 -2.91 22.56 -6.56
CA VAL A 124 -4.36 22.39 -6.61
C VAL A 124 -4.72 20.94 -6.33
N GLY A 125 -5.51 20.70 -5.26
CA GLY A 125 -6.01 19.36 -4.92
C GLY A 125 -4.93 18.35 -4.51
N THR A 126 -3.76 18.82 -4.06
CA THR A 126 -2.64 17.95 -3.67
C THR A 126 -2.65 17.52 -2.21
N GLU A 127 -3.46 18.16 -1.38
CA GLU A 127 -3.56 17.87 0.06
C GLU A 127 -4.68 16.87 0.35
N LEU A 128 -4.47 16.00 1.31
CA LEU A 128 -5.45 15.06 1.83
C LEU A 128 -5.88 15.45 3.25
N ASP A 129 -7.10 15.05 3.64
CA ASP A 129 -7.63 15.31 4.97
C ASP A 129 -6.76 14.62 6.04
N GLN A 130 -6.33 15.41 7.01
CA GLN A 130 -5.50 14.94 8.12
C GLN A 130 -6.29 14.17 9.20
N GLN A 131 -7.62 14.28 9.20
CA GLN A 131 -8.47 13.66 10.22
C GLN A 131 -8.79 12.19 9.92
N VAL A 132 -8.56 11.71 8.69
CA VAL A 132 -8.82 10.32 8.32
C VAL A 132 -7.87 9.37 9.06
N SER A 133 -8.41 8.39 9.77
CA SER A 133 -7.65 7.31 10.39
C SER A 133 -7.94 5.98 9.70
N TYR A 134 -6.96 5.46 8.97
CA TYR A 134 -7.09 4.18 8.28
C TYR A 134 -7.18 2.97 9.25
N ALA A 135 -6.58 3.09 10.43
CA ALA A 135 -6.71 2.08 11.48
C ALA A 135 -8.15 1.95 11.99
N VAL A 136 -8.87 3.08 12.11
CA VAL A 136 -10.29 3.09 12.51
C VAL A 136 -11.15 2.43 11.44
N SER A 137 -10.90 2.72 10.16
CA SER A 137 -11.61 2.07 9.05
C SER A 137 -11.49 0.55 9.10
N TYR A 138 -10.30 0.02 9.36
CA TYR A 138 -10.09 -1.41 9.54
C TYR A 138 -10.88 -1.97 10.73
N THR A 139 -10.86 -1.29 11.86
CA THR A 139 -11.57 -1.73 13.08
C THR A 139 -13.09 -1.79 12.86
N HIS A 140 -13.66 -0.80 12.16
CA HIS A 140 -15.10 -0.79 11.87
C HIS A 140 -15.53 -1.90 10.90
N LEU A 141 -14.68 -2.26 9.94
CA LEU A 141 -14.97 -3.35 9.01
C LEU A 141 -14.85 -4.73 9.65
N ARG A 142 -14.08 -4.87 10.74
CA ARG A 142 -13.98 -6.07 11.57
C ARG A 142 -14.97 -6.14 12.74
N ALA A 143 -15.82 -5.15 12.91
CA ALA A 143 -16.75 -5.05 14.04
C ALA A 143 -17.81 -6.18 14.12
N HIS A 144 -17.76 -7.17 13.24
CA HIS A 144 -18.58 -8.39 13.30
C HIS A 144 -17.81 -9.61 13.84
N GLU A 145 -16.56 -9.50 14.26
CA GLU A 145 -15.94 -10.52 15.09
C GLU A 145 -16.54 -10.44 16.49
N THR A 146 -17.74 -10.98 16.67
CA THR A 146 -18.30 -11.24 17.98
C THR A 146 -17.46 -12.32 18.63
N THR A 147 -16.79 -11.98 19.70
CA THR A 147 -16.23 -12.95 20.65
C THR A 147 -17.36 -13.86 21.11
N SER A 148 -17.39 -15.08 20.61
CA SER A 148 -18.15 -16.19 21.22
C SER A 148 -17.36 -16.77 22.36
#